data_8c8481e0e26ed51fa23b4ddf59017e09
#
_entry.id   8c8481e0e26ed51fa23b4ddf59017e09
#
_cell.length_a   1.000
_cell.length_b   1.000
_cell.length_c   1.000
_cell.angle_alpha   90.00
_cell.angle_beta   90.00
_cell.angle_gamma   90.00
#
_symmetry.space_group_name_H-M   'P 1'
#
loop_
_entity.id
_entity.type
_entity.pdbx_description
1 polymer ?
#
loop_
_entity_poly.entity_id
_entity_poly.type
_entity_poly.pdbx_seq_one_letter_code
_entity_poly.pdbx_strand_id
1 'polypeptide(L)'
;MTNTPNDASGTVPGIDPSAVSNPAPVAAPVPAPDGRPSTATAVVWDEALLGYKFSTAHPMAPVRLDLTHRLSQALGVLDRPGVGLIKPEVASDEVLASVHDPEYVRAVRAVSTGEVAEDLERGLGTDDNPVFPHIHEASARILGGSVAAAEAIWTGEFLHAVNFAGGLHHAGRGKASGFCIYNDCAAAIQRLLDRGAQRVAYVDLDAHHGDGVESIFWNDPRVLTISIHETGISLFPGSGFANDSGGPEALGTAVNVALPPGTGDAGYLRAAHAVVPQLLRAFDPQVLVTQHGCDGHGEDPLTNLRMSVEGQRQLALDASDWARDFAGDRWLATGGGGYSPFSVVPRTWTHLVAAATGQPLRTSTVIPQAWRDYAARAAGLGPGEEMAGIPDTMSDGVDVWWRSWEVGYDPSDPVDQTIMATRKEIFPYHGLDPWFD
;
A
#
# COMPACT_ATOMS: atom_id res chain seq x y z
N MET A 1 49.05 46.60 23.27
CA MET A 1 48.21 45.50 23.81
C MET A 1 47.54 44.86 22.65
N THR A 2 48.09 43.72 22.25
CA THR A 2 47.77 42.99 21.03
C THR A 2 46.73 41.94 21.34
N ASN A 3 45.57 41.98 20.66
CA ASN A 3 44.55 40.94 20.67
C ASN A 3 44.75 40.00 19.50
N THR A 4 45.06 38.74 19.78
CA THR A 4 45.06 37.65 18.82
C THR A 4 43.65 37.00 18.76
N PRO A 5 43.15 36.62 17.56
CA PRO A 5 41.91 35.85 17.47
C PRO A 5 42.19 34.34 17.65
N ASN A 6 41.29 33.71 18.39
CA ASN A 6 41.28 32.28 18.70
C ASN A 6 40.68 31.52 17.52
N ASP A 7 41.46 30.64 16.90
CA ASP A 7 41.09 29.79 15.79
C ASP A 7 40.59 28.46 16.38
N ALA A 8 39.31 28.16 16.24
CA ALA A 8 38.71 26.90 16.66
C ALA A 8 38.15 26.17 15.42
N SER A 9 39.06 25.52 14.66
CA SER A 9 38.70 24.56 13.62
C SER A 9 38.39 23.20 14.26
N GLY A 10 37.10 22.96 14.53
CA GLY A 10 36.60 21.62 14.88
C GLY A 10 36.50 20.77 13.63
N THR A 11 37.42 19.83 13.45
CA THR A 11 37.36 18.79 12.42
C THR A 11 36.27 17.80 12.79
N VAL A 12 35.27 17.67 11.92
CA VAL A 12 34.27 16.59 11.94
C VAL A 12 35.00 15.28 11.57
N PRO A 13 34.79 14.16 12.29
CA PRO A 13 35.39 12.87 11.95
C PRO A 13 34.85 12.40 10.60
N GLY A 14 35.73 12.22 9.62
CA GLY A 14 35.40 11.64 8.32
C GLY A 14 34.95 10.19 8.49
N ILE A 15 33.81 9.86 7.91
CA ILE A 15 33.34 8.48 7.72
C ILE A 15 34.27 7.85 6.67
N ASP A 16 34.88 6.72 7.02
CA ASP A 16 35.76 5.94 6.13
C ASP A 16 34.88 5.26 5.06
N PRO A 17 35.01 5.62 3.76
CA PRO A 17 34.23 5.04 2.69
C PRO A 17 34.59 3.58 2.36
N SER A 18 35.58 2.98 3.03
CA SER A 18 35.98 1.59 2.82
C SER A 18 35.22 0.57 3.69
N ALA A 19 34.33 1.03 4.58
CA ALA A 19 33.56 0.15 5.47
C ALA A 19 32.24 -0.38 4.89
N VAL A 20 31.91 -0.03 3.64
CA VAL A 20 30.75 -0.60 2.95
C VAL A 20 31.15 -1.97 2.41
N SER A 21 30.92 -3.01 3.19
CA SER A 21 31.05 -4.41 2.72
C SER A 21 30.02 -4.65 1.61
N ASN A 22 30.47 -5.09 0.42
CA ASN A 22 29.59 -5.54 -0.64
C ASN A 22 28.57 -6.54 -0.07
N PRO A 23 27.26 -6.35 -0.27
CA PRO A 23 26.27 -7.31 0.15
C PRO A 23 26.52 -8.65 -0.54
N ALA A 24 26.37 -9.74 0.21
CA ALA A 24 26.47 -11.09 -0.33
C ALA A 24 25.48 -11.24 -1.52
N PRO A 25 25.84 -12.01 -2.56
CA PRO A 25 24.95 -12.22 -3.70
C PRO A 25 23.61 -12.77 -3.22
N VAL A 26 22.53 -12.15 -3.71
CA VAL A 26 21.14 -12.57 -3.44
C VAL A 26 21.04 -14.06 -3.73
N ALA A 27 20.65 -14.87 -2.74
CA ALA A 27 20.42 -16.29 -2.95
C ALA A 27 19.38 -16.48 -4.05
N ALA A 28 19.66 -17.36 -5.01
CA ALA A 28 18.73 -17.73 -6.05
C ALA A 28 17.40 -18.20 -5.42
N PRO A 29 16.22 -17.95 -6.05
CA PRO A 29 14.95 -18.41 -5.54
C PRO A 29 15.00 -19.91 -5.26
N VAL A 30 14.56 -20.29 -4.06
CA VAL A 30 14.45 -21.70 -3.69
C VAL A 30 13.33 -22.29 -4.56
N PRO A 31 13.58 -23.33 -5.39
CA PRO A 31 12.53 -23.97 -6.16
C PRO A 31 11.49 -24.57 -5.21
N ALA A 32 10.21 -24.56 -5.63
CA ALA A 32 9.13 -25.16 -4.86
C ALA A 32 9.51 -26.62 -4.45
N PRO A 33 9.18 -27.06 -3.23
CA PRO A 33 9.65 -28.32 -2.68
C PRO A 33 9.20 -29.57 -3.44
N ASP A 34 8.21 -29.45 -4.31
CA ASP A 34 7.57 -30.57 -5.03
C ASP A 34 7.73 -30.54 -6.56
N GLY A 35 8.56 -29.64 -7.09
CA GLY A 35 8.86 -29.56 -8.53
C GLY A 35 7.68 -29.14 -9.40
N ARG A 36 6.58 -28.61 -8.81
CA ARG A 36 5.48 -28.02 -9.57
C ARG A 36 5.93 -26.71 -10.21
N PRO A 37 5.47 -26.39 -11.45
CA PRO A 37 5.69 -25.05 -11.98
C PRO A 37 5.06 -24.02 -11.03
N SER A 38 5.79 -22.97 -10.65
CA SER A 38 5.24 -21.92 -9.80
C SER A 38 4.07 -21.27 -10.51
N THR A 39 2.94 -21.14 -9.81
CA THR A 39 1.79 -20.39 -10.30
C THR A 39 2.14 -18.90 -10.20
N ALA A 40 1.93 -18.14 -11.28
CA ALA A 40 2.44 -16.78 -11.35
C ALA A 40 1.82 -15.84 -10.30
N THR A 41 0.52 -15.99 -10.01
CA THR A 41 -0.19 -15.00 -9.18
C THR A 41 -1.20 -15.67 -8.23
N ALA A 42 -1.14 -15.30 -6.96
CA ALA A 42 -2.16 -15.63 -5.97
C ALA A 42 -3.15 -14.47 -5.77
N VAL A 43 -4.43 -14.78 -5.53
CA VAL A 43 -5.41 -13.81 -5.06
C VAL A 43 -5.98 -14.31 -3.73
N VAL A 44 -5.91 -13.48 -2.71
CA VAL A 44 -6.48 -13.80 -1.39
C VAL A 44 -7.98 -13.53 -1.44
N TRP A 45 -8.77 -14.58 -1.25
CA TRP A 45 -10.23 -14.44 -1.24
C TRP A 45 -10.94 -15.53 -0.44
N ASP A 46 -11.91 -15.12 0.35
CA ASP A 46 -12.97 -15.91 0.96
C ASP A 46 -14.11 -14.95 1.33
N GLU A 47 -15.37 -15.41 1.26
CA GLU A 47 -16.53 -14.60 1.64
C GLU A 47 -16.46 -14.11 3.10
N ALA A 48 -15.72 -14.81 3.96
CA ALA A 48 -15.52 -14.39 5.34
C ALA A 48 -14.77 -13.04 5.47
N LEU A 49 -14.07 -12.56 4.42
CA LEU A 49 -13.49 -11.22 4.38
C LEU A 49 -14.55 -10.12 4.42
N LEU A 50 -15.77 -10.41 3.96
CA LEU A 50 -16.91 -9.48 4.02
C LEU A 50 -17.39 -9.23 5.46
N GLY A 51 -16.89 -9.99 6.43
CA GLY A 51 -17.14 -9.80 7.86
C GLY A 51 -16.50 -8.56 8.47
N TYR A 52 -15.53 -7.92 7.81
CA TYR A 52 -14.96 -6.64 8.25
C TYR A 52 -15.94 -5.51 7.92
N LYS A 53 -16.86 -5.26 8.85
CA LYS A 53 -18.02 -4.40 8.62
C LYS A 53 -18.36 -3.60 9.87
N PHE A 54 -18.07 -2.33 9.88
CA PHE A 54 -18.39 -1.42 10.98
C PHE A 54 -19.92 -1.19 11.09
N SER A 55 -20.48 -0.40 10.20
CA SER A 55 -21.94 -0.13 10.15
C SER A 55 -22.37 0.04 8.69
N THR A 56 -23.68 0.15 8.48
CA THR A 56 -24.23 0.39 7.12
C THR A 56 -23.96 1.80 6.61
N ALA A 57 -23.67 2.75 7.50
CA ALA A 57 -23.37 4.14 7.14
C ALA A 57 -21.87 4.42 7.08
N HIS A 58 -21.03 3.47 7.53
CA HIS A 58 -19.58 3.66 7.54
C HIS A 58 -19.00 3.53 6.13
N PRO A 59 -18.07 4.43 5.72
CA PRO A 59 -17.51 4.43 4.36
C PRO A 59 -16.75 3.13 4.03
N MET A 60 -16.11 2.50 5.02
CA MET A 60 -15.44 1.20 4.86
C MET A 60 -16.46 0.07 4.67
N ALA A 61 -17.11 0.02 3.52
CA ALA A 61 -18.20 -0.90 3.22
C ALA A 61 -17.68 -2.20 2.55
N PRO A 62 -17.97 -3.41 3.08
CA PRO A 62 -17.49 -4.66 2.49
C PRO A 62 -18.03 -4.95 1.08
N VAL A 63 -19.10 -4.29 0.64
CA VAL A 63 -19.62 -4.41 -0.73
C VAL A 63 -18.57 -4.08 -1.78
N ARG A 64 -17.59 -3.22 -1.49
CA ARG A 64 -16.47 -2.92 -2.37
C ARG A 64 -15.61 -4.17 -2.68
N LEU A 65 -15.42 -5.05 -1.70
CA LEU A 65 -14.69 -6.32 -1.87
C LEU A 65 -15.49 -7.32 -2.71
N ASP A 66 -16.78 -7.47 -2.41
CA ASP A 66 -17.67 -8.38 -3.15
C ASP A 66 -17.78 -7.97 -4.62
N LEU A 67 -17.97 -6.67 -4.89
CA LEU A 67 -18.03 -6.15 -6.26
C LEU A 67 -16.70 -6.32 -7.01
N THR A 68 -15.56 -6.13 -6.36
CA THR A 68 -14.24 -6.36 -6.95
C THR A 68 -14.03 -7.82 -7.33
N HIS A 69 -14.30 -8.75 -6.41
CA HIS A 69 -14.19 -10.17 -6.68
C HIS A 69 -15.08 -10.60 -7.85
N ARG A 70 -16.35 -10.19 -7.83
CA ARG A 70 -17.31 -10.50 -8.90
C ARG A 70 -16.93 -9.89 -10.24
N LEU A 71 -16.38 -8.67 -10.27
CA LEU A 71 -15.93 -8.05 -11.51
C LEU A 71 -14.71 -8.78 -12.09
N SER A 72 -13.74 -9.09 -11.23
CA SER A 72 -12.54 -9.85 -11.61
C SER A 72 -12.91 -11.23 -12.18
N GLN A 73 -13.91 -11.90 -11.59
CA GLN A 73 -14.43 -13.17 -12.09
C GLN A 73 -15.21 -13.00 -13.40
N ALA A 74 -16.12 -12.03 -13.48
CA ALA A 74 -16.92 -11.76 -14.66
C ALA A 74 -16.09 -11.39 -15.90
N LEU A 75 -14.92 -10.79 -15.70
CA LEU A 75 -13.94 -10.47 -16.75
C LEU A 75 -12.92 -11.61 -16.98
N GLY A 76 -13.09 -12.76 -16.31
CA GLY A 76 -12.23 -13.94 -16.48
C GLY A 76 -10.80 -13.74 -15.95
N VAL A 77 -10.55 -12.74 -15.10
CA VAL A 77 -9.20 -12.49 -14.54
C VAL A 77 -8.80 -13.59 -13.58
N LEU A 78 -9.75 -14.06 -12.74
CA LEU A 78 -9.49 -15.11 -11.75
C LEU A 78 -9.39 -16.52 -12.37
N ASP A 79 -9.89 -16.70 -13.60
CA ASP A 79 -9.87 -18.00 -14.31
C ASP A 79 -8.64 -18.15 -15.21
N ARG A 80 -7.72 -17.20 -15.21
CA ARG A 80 -6.51 -17.22 -16.05
C ARG A 80 -5.58 -18.36 -15.62
N PRO A 81 -4.93 -19.03 -16.58
CA PRO A 81 -3.84 -19.95 -16.26
C PRO A 81 -2.77 -19.27 -15.41
N GLY A 82 -2.36 -19.91 -14.32
CA GLY A 82 -1.37 -19.35 -13.41
C GLY A 82 -1.95 -18.50 -12.28
N VAL A 83 -3.25 -18.30 -12.21
CA VAL A 83 -3.91 -17.67 -11.06
C VAL A 83 -4.38 -18.74 -10.07
N GLY A 84 -4.01 -18.56 -8.80
CA GLY A 84 -4.46 -19.40 -7.70
C GLY A 84 -5.17 -18.57 -6.62
N LEU A 85 -6.04 -19.21 -5.84
CA LEU A 85 -6.72 -18.57 -4.72
C LEU A 85 -6.07 -19.01 -3.40
N ILE A 86 -5.77 -18.05 -2.53
CA ILE A 86 -5.39 -18.30 -1.14
C ILE A 86 -6.60 -18.01 -0.25
N LYS A 87 -7.05 -19.01 0.48
CA LYS A 87 -8.07 -18.84 1.51
C LYS A 87 -7.42 -18.26 2.77
N PRO A 88 -7.84 -17.08 3.26
CA PRO A 88 -7.25 -16.46 4.44
C PRO A 88 -7.72 -17.16 5.72
N GLU A 89 -6.77 -17.56 6.55
CA GLU A 89 -7.03 -18.04 7.91
C GLU A 89 -6.94 -16.88 8.91
N VAL A 90 -7.59 -17.04 10.07
CA VAL A 90 -7.44 -16.07 11.17
C VAL A 90 -6.03 -16.16 11.72
N ALA A 91 -5.31 -15.06 11.74
CA ALA A 91 -3.94 -15.00 12.25
C ALA A 91 -3.89 -15.41 13.74
N SER A 92 -2.87 -16.15 14.12
CA SER A 92 -2.62 -16.51 15.52
C SER A 92 -2.14 -15.30 16.35
N ASP A 93 -2.26 -15.41 17.67
CA ASP A 93 -1.76 -14.36 18.58
C ASP A 93 -0.25 -14.11 18.42
N GLU A 94 0.52 -15.13 18.08
CA GLU A 94 1.97 -15.00 17.79
C GLU A 94 2.21 -14.12 16.58
N VAL A 95 1.45 -14.33 15.50
CA VAL A 95 1.52 -13.52 14.28
C VAL A 95 1.07 -12.08 14.56
N LEU A 96 -0.03 -11.89 15.30
CA LEU A 96 -0.48 -10.54 15.67
C LEU A 96 0.54 -9.82 16.55
N ALA A 97 1.14 -10.51 17.52
CA ALA A 97 2.13 -9.95 18.45
C ALA A 97 3.47 -9.63 17.78
N SER A 98 3.71 -10.06 16.55
CA SER A 98 4.92 -9.69 15.81
C SER A 98 4.94 -8.20 15.43
N VAL A 99 3.78 -7.57 15.26
CA VAL A 99 3.64 -6.15 14.88
C VAL A 99 2.76 -5.34 15.83
N HIS A 100 1.99 -5.98 16.69
CA HIS A 100 1.12 -5.33 17.66
C HIS A 100 1.50 -5.69 19.10
N ASP A 101 1.28 -4.75 20.02
CA ASP A 101 1.48 -4.99 21.44
C ASP A 101 0.48 -6.06 21.94
N PRO A 102 0.92 -7.05 22.73
CA PRO A 102 0.02 -8.09 23.23
C PRO A 102 -1.15 -7.53 24.06
N GLU A 103 -0.98 -6.37 24.69
CA GLU A 103 -2.06 -5.70 25.43
C GLU A 103 -3.11 -5.12 24.48
N TYR A 104 -2.69 -4.59 23.34
CA TYR A 104 -3.61 -4.14 22.29
C TYR A 104 -4.42 -5.30 21.72
N VAL A 105 -3.78 -6.43 21.41
CA VAL A 105 -4.48 -7.63 20.92
C VAL A 105 -5.51 -8.10 21.92
N ARG A 106 -5.20 -8.09 23.24
CA ARG A 106 -6.17 -8.41 24.29
C ARG A 106 -7.34 -7.43 24.34
N ALA A 107 -7.07 -6.13 24.18
CA ALA A 107 -8.11 -5.09 24.12
C ALA A 107 -9.08 -5.30 22.95
N VAL A 108 -8.54 -5.58 21.73
CA VAL A 108 -9.38 -5.90 20.56
C VAL A 108 -10.24 -7.15 20.80
N ARG A 109 -9.72 -8.19 21.46
CA ARG A 109 -10.51 -9.37 21.84
C ARG A 109 -11.63 -9.04 22.82
N ALA A 110 -11.34 -8.22 23.83
CA ALA A 110 -12.30 -7.84 24.84
C ALA A 110 -13.49 -7.07 24.23
N VAL A 111 -13.24 -6.13 23.31
CA VAL A 111 -14.31 -5.43 22.60
C VAL A 111 -15.02 -6.35 21.59
N SER A 112 -14.31 -7.29 20.97
CA SER A 112 -14.87 -8.26 20.02
C SER A 112 -15.90 -9.19 20.65
N THR A 113 -15.67 -9.61 21.89
CA THR A 113 -16.57 -10.48 22.66
C THR A 113 -17.67 -9.75 23.42
N GLY A 114 -17.59 -8.41 23.48
CA GLY A 114 -18.49 -7.56 24.27
C GLY A 114 -18.20 -7.57 25.77
N GLU A 115 -17.02 -8.08 26.19
CA GLU A 115 -16.55 -7.97 27.58
C GLU A 115 -16.34 -6.51 27.97
N VAL A 116 -15.85 -5.68 27.03
CA VAL A 116 -15.73 -4.25 27.12
C VAL A 116 -16.44 -3.63 25.92
N ALA A 117 -17.20 -2.56 26.14
CA ALA A 117 -17.94 -1.91 25.06
C ALA A 117 -17.04 -1.16 24.08
N GLU A 118 -16.00 -0.50 24.60
CA GLU A 118 -15.08 0.35 23.86
C GLU A 118 -13.75 0.50 24.61
N ASP A 119 -12.68 0.85 23.90
CA ASP A 119 -11.38 1.26 24.47
C ASP A 119 -10.87 2.45 23.63
N LEU A 120 -11.37 3.65 23.94
CA LEU A 120 -11.11 4.88 23.20
C LEU A 120 -9.62 5.29 23.23
N GLU A 121 -8.91 4.93 24.30
CA GLU A 121 -7.47 5.20 24.42
C GLU A 121 -6.69 4.43 23.35
N ARG A 122 -7.15 3.21 23.02
CA ARG A 122 -6.59 2.39 21.95
C ARG A 122 -7.33 2.55 20.60
N GLY A 123 -8.18 3.57 20.47
CA GLY A 123 -8.88 3.90 19.24
C GLY A 123 -10.05 2.95 18.91
N LEU A 124 -10.48 2.10 19.83
CA LEU A 124 -11.58 1.15 19.64
C LEU A 124 -12.89 1.74 20.16
N GLY A 125 -13.88 1.89 19.28
CA GLY A 125 -15.18 2.51 19.59
C GLY A 125 -15.23 4.01 19.25
N THR A 126 -14.23 4.56 18.57
CA THR A 126 -14.27 5.90 17.98
C THR A 126 -15.19 5.93 16.75
N ASP A 127 -15.51 7.12 16.25
CA ASP A 127 -16.27 7.27 15.00
C ASP A 127 -15.53 6.64 13.80
N ASP A 128 -14.19 6.67 13.80
CA ASP A 128 -13.36 6.06 12.77
C ASP A 128 -13.30 4.53 12.89
N ASN A 129 -13.29 4.01 14.11
CA ASN A 129 -13.16 2.58 14.37
C ASN A 129 -14.26 2.10 15.32
N PRO A 130 -15.52 2.14 14.91
CA PRO A 130 -16.63 1.64 15.72
C PRO A 130 -16.47 0.14 16.03
N VAL A 131 -16.82 -0.28 17.23
CA VAL A 131 -16.78 -1.69 17.59
C VAL A 131 -17.94 -2.44 16.92
N PHE A 132 -17.66 -3.61 16.38
CA PHE A 132 -18.65 -4.53 15.85
C PHE A 132 -18.38 -5.98 16.32
N PRO A 133 -19.38 -6.85 16.37
CA PRO A 133 -19.20 -8.25 16.78
C PRO A 133 -18.17 -8.97 15.89
N HIS A 134 -17.26 -9.72 16.50
CA HIS A 134 -16.19 -10.46 15.81
C HIS A 134 -15.17 -9.58 15.10
N ILE A 135 -15.00 -8.33 15.53
CA ILE A 135 -14.02 -7.40 14.97
C ILE A 135 -12.59 -7.97 15.02
N HIS A 136 -12.25 -8.74 16.07
CA HIS A 136 -10.95 -9.41 16.18
C HIS A 136 -10.75 -10.44 15.06
N GLU A 137 -11.68 -11.37 14.89
CA GLU A 137 -11.59 -12.46 13.92
C GLU A 137 -11.61 -11.93 12.48
N ALA A 138 -12.44 -10.91 12.19
CA ALA A 138 -12.52 -10.28 10.89
C ALA A 138 -11.21 -9.60 10.53
N SER A 139 -10.63 -8.81 11.46
CA SER A 139 -9.36 -8.10 11.26
C SER A 139 -8.17 -9.05 11.16
N ALA A 140 -8.11 -10.05 12.06
CA ALA A 140 -7.05 -11.06 12.06
C ALA A 140 -7.09 -11.96 10.81
N ARG A 141 -8.24 -12.13 10.18
CA ARG A 141 -8.38 -12.87 8.91
C ARG A 141 -7.79 -12.09 7.75
N ILE A 142 -8.03 -10.78 7.66
CA ILE A 142 -7.40 -9.92 6.64
C ILE A 142 -5.89 -9.98 6.77
N LEU A 143 -5.38 -9.79 7.99
CA LEU A 143 -3.95 -9.86 8.29
C LEU A 143 -3.37 -11.25 7.95
N GLY A 144 -4.05 -12.32 8.34
CA GLY A 144 -3.66 -13.69 8.01
C GLY A 144 -3.57 -13.94 6.51
N GLY A 145 -4.45 -13.32 5.71
CA GLY A 145 -4.41 -13.36 4.25
C GLY A 145 -3.14 -12.73 3.67
N SER A 146 -2.76 -11.53 4.14
CA SER A 146 -1.53 -10.85 3.70
C SER A 146 -0.27 -11.62 4.14
N VAL A 147 -0.28 -12.20 5.33
CA VAL A 147 0.83 -13.05 5.81
C VAL A 147 0.96 -14.33 4.98
N ALA A 148 -0.15 -14.99 4.63
CA ALA A 148 -0.12 -16.18 3.78
C ALA A 148 0.35 -15.85 2.36
N ALA A 149 -0.04 -14.69 1.82
CA ALA A 149 0.43 -14.19 0.53
C ALA A 149 1.95 -13.92 0.54
N ALA A 150 2.46 -13.27 1.59
CA ALA A 150 3.89 -13.03 1.78
C ALA A 150 4.69 -14.35 1.86
N GLU A 151 4.16 -15.35 2.58
CA GLU A 151 4.75 -16.67 2.68
C GLU A 151 4.82 -17.38 1.32
N ALA A 152 3.73 -17.34 0.55
CA ALA A 152 3.66 -17.97 -0.77
C ALA A 152 4.64 -17.34 -1.77
N ILE A 153 4.85 -16.02 -1.70
CA ILE A 153 5.87 -15.31 -2.50
C ILE A 153 7.28 -15.69 -2.05
N TRP A 154 7.53 -15.72 -0.74
CA TRP A 154 8.85 -16.02 -0.22
C TRP A 154 9.30 -17.44 -0.55
N THR A 155 8.39 -18.41 -0.47
CA THR A 155 8.66 -19.81 -0.81
C THR A 155 8.76 -20.06 -2.32
N GLY A 156 8.37 -19.10 -3.16
CA GLY A 156 8.35 -19.23 -4.61
C GLY A 156 7.17 -20.06 -5.14
N GLU A 157 6.13 -20.27 -4.33
CA GLU A 157 4.88 -20.88 -4.78
C GLU A 157 4.18 -19.97 -5.80
N PHE A 158 4.22 -18.66 -5.53
CA PHE A 158 3.77 -17.60 -6.43
C PHE A 158 4.87 -16.53 -6.55
N LEU A 159 4.91 -15.83 -7.68
CA LEU A 159 5.74 -14.65 -7.85
C LEU A 159 5.01 -13.39 -7.36
N HIS A 160 3.73 -13.29 -7.68
CA HIS A 160 2.87 -12.17 -7.27
C HIS A 160 1.73 -12.66 -6.39
N ALA A 161 1.27 -11.79 -5.50
CA ALA A 161 0.05 -12.03 -4.75
C ALA A 161 -0.73 -10.73 -4.54
N VAL A 162 -2.06 -10.82 -4.52
CA VAL A 162 -2.94 -9.68 -4.28
C VAL A 162 -3.90 -10.00 -3.14
N ASN A 163 -3.89 -9.18 -2.09
CA ASN A 163 -4.92 -9.14 -1.05
C ASN A 163 -5.65 -7.79 -1.09
N PHE A 164 -6.63 -7.65 -1.97
CA PHE A 164 -7.36 -6.38 -2.08
C PHE A 164 -8.30 -6.11 -0.88
N ALA A 165 -8.46 -7.03 0.07
CA ALA A 165 -9.12 -6.78 1.35
C ALA A 165 -8.17 -6.21 2.40
N GLY A 166 -6.85 -6.32 2.19
CA GLY A 166 -5.80 -5.76 3.03
C GLY A 166 -5.51 -4.29 2.71
N GLY A 167 -4.38 -3.82 3.17
CA GLY A 167 -3.96 -2.43 3.05
C GLY A 167 -4.37 -1.58 4.26
N LEU A 168 -4.51 -2.20 5.43
CA LEU A 168 -4.94 -1.54 6.68
C LEU A 168 -3.75 -0.85 7.36
N HIS A 169 -3.19 0.14 6.69
CA HIS A 169 -1.89 0.74 6.92
C HIS A 169 -1.82 1.72 8.12
N HIS A 170 -2.98 2.18 8.65
CA HIS A 170 -2.99 3.14 9.75
C HIS A 170 -2.88 2.52 11.15
N ALA A 171 -3.15 1.22 11.32
CA ALA A 171 -3.07 0.60 12.63
C ALA A 171 -1.62 0.62 13.15
N GLY A 172 -1.41 1.25 14.30
CA GLY A 172 -0.13 1.24 15.00
C GLY A 172 0.07 0.00 15.86
N ARG A 173 1.21 -0.11 16.54
CA ARG A 173 1.50 -1.25 17.43
C ARG A 173 0.45 -1.42 18.53
N GLY A 174 0.00 -0.34 19.13
CA GLY A 174 -0.92 -0.34 20.28
C GLY A 174 -2.25 0.36 20.07
N LYS A 175 -2.59 0.70 18.81
CA LYS A 175 -3.76 1.55 18.55
C LYS A 175 -4.38 1.28 17.19
N ALA A 176 -5.72 1.22 17.14
CA ALA A 176 -6.53 1.32 15.93
C ALA A 176 -6.60 2.77 15.45
N SER A 177 -6.60 3.00 14.15
CA SER A 177 -6.66 4.33 13.54
C SER A 177 -7.16 4.20 12.10
N GLY A 178 -7.87 5.23 11.57
CA GLY A 178 -8.21 5.33 10.15
C GLY A 178 -8.88 4.06 9.59
N PHE A 179 -9.89 3.53 10.26
CA PHE A 179 -10.61 2.30 9.90
C PHE A 179 -9.78 1.01 9.99
N CYS A 180 -8.55 1.07 10.49
CA CYS A 180 -7.62 -0.05 10.57
C CYS A 180 -7.51 -0.57 12.01
N ILE A 181 -7.82 -1.85 12.22
CA ILE A 181 -7.69 -2.51 13.53
C ILE A 181 -6.34 -3.20 13.64
N TYR A 182 -5.98 -4.07 12.69
CA TYR A 182 -4.67 -4.71 12.62
C TYR A 182 -3.97 -4.35 11.31
N ASN A 183 -2.65 -4.10 11.38
CA ASN A 183 -1.82 -3.72 10.24
C ASN A 183 -1.33 -4.96 9.48
N ASP A 184 -2.05 -5.34 8.45
CA ASP A 184 -1.75 -6.51 7.64
C ASP A 184 -0.51 -6.30 6.75
N CYS A 185 -0.27 -5.08 6.27
CA CYS A 185 0.95 -4.73 5.51
C CYS A 185 2.20 -4.93 6.36
N ALA A 186 2.19 -4.39 7.59
CA ALA A 186 3.30 -4.56 8.51
C ALA A 186 3.51 -6.03 8.89
N ALA A 187 2.44 -6.79 9.11
CA ALA A 187 2.54 -8.21 9.44
C ALA A 187 3.12 -9.04 8.28
N ALA A 188 2.74 -8.72 7.03
CA ALA A 188 3.32 -9.35 5.85
C ALA A 188 4.83 -9.06 5.71
N ILE A 189 5.23 -7.79 5.90
CA ILE A 189 6.64 -7.38 5.89
C ILE A 189 7.41 -8.09 7.01
N GLN A 190 6.89 -8.08 8.24
CA GLN A 190 7.53 -8.77 9.36
C GLN A 190 7.69 -10.26 9.09
N ARG A 191 6.67 -10.90 8.49
CA ARG A 191 6.76 -12.31 8.09
C ARG A 191 7.90 -12.57 7.10
N LEU A 192 8.10 -11.71 6.11
CA LEU A 192 9.23 -11.80 5.18
C LEU A 192 10.57 -11.69 5.92
N LEU A 193 10.69 -10.74 6.85
CA LEU A 193 11.90 -10.57 7.69
C LEU A 193 12.17 -11.81 8.55
N ASP A 194 11.14 -12.38 9.18
CA ASP A 194 11.23 -13.60 10.01
C ASP A 194 11.66 -14.81 9.18
N ARG A 195 11.33 -14.83 7.88
CA ARG A 195 11.75 -15.85 6.92
C ARG A 195 13.15 -15.63 6.36
N GLY A 196 13.81 -14.55 6.74
CA GLY A 196 15.19 -14.25 6.40
C GLY A 196 15.39 -13.20 5.32
N ALA A 197 14.35 -12.50 4.90
CA ALA A 197 14.51 -11.32 4.03
C ALA A 197 15.38 -10.28 4.75
N GLN A 198 16.32 -9.71 4.02
CA GLN A 198 17.25 -8.71 4.55
C GLN A 198 16.84 -7.29 4.14
N ARG A 199 16.11 -7.16 3.04
CA ARG A 199 15.60 -5.89 2.53
C ARG A 199 14.22 -6.09 1.91
N VAL A 200 13.23 -5.36 2.43
CA VAL A 200 11.86 -5.33 1.93
C VAL A 200 11.50 -3.87 1.66
N ALA A 201 11.01 -3.57 0.46
CA ALA A 201 10.46 -2.25 0.16
C ALA A 201 8.94 -2.28 0.28
N TYR A 202 8.40 -1.25 0.90
CA TYR A 202 6.96 -0.97 0.97
C TYR A 202 6.68 0.34 0.25
N VAL A 203 5.79 0.32 -0.74
CA VAL A 203 5.34 1.51 -1.47
C VAL A 203 3.85 1.69 -1.25
N ASP A 204 3.48 2.76 -0.61
CA ASP A 204 2.11 3.13 -0.26
C ASP A 204 1.59 4.17 -1.26
N LEU A 205 0.53 3.82 -1.98
CA LEU A 205 -0.08 4.63 -3.03
C LEU A 205 -1.50 5.10 -2.66
N ASP A 206 -1.89 4.93 -1.39
CA ASP A 206 -3.11 5.48 -0.81
C ASP A 206 -3.07 7.02 -0.80
N ALA A 207 -4.23 7.66 -0.79
CA ALA A 207 -4.27 9.11 -0.62
C ALA A 207 -3.83 9.57 0.77
N HIS A 208 -3.90 8.68 1.77
CA HIS A 208 -3.49 8.94 3.14
C HIS A 208 -2.06 8.45 3.40
N HIS A 209 -1.34 9.12 4.29
CA HIS A 209 -0.03 8.67 4.75
C HIS A 209 -0.11 7.30 5.43
N GLY A 210 0.76 6.35 5.05
CA GLY A 210 0.88 5.01 5.66
C GLY A 210 1.57 5.02 7.02
N ASP A 211 1.09 5.85 7.93
CA ASP A 211 1.70 6.18 9.22
C ASP A 211 1.92 4.98 10.14
N GLY A 212 1.00 4.01 10.12
CA GLY A 212 1.10 2.79 10.93
C GLY A 212 2.26 1.91 10.49
N VAL A 213 2.42 1.68 9.19
CA VAL A 213 3.54 0.88 8.65
C VAL A 213 4.86 1.60 8.90
N GLU A 214 4.95 2.89 8.59
CA GLU A 214 6.14 3.70 8.83
C GLU A 214 6.56 3.64 10.30
N SER A 215 5.63 3.86 11.24
CA SER A 215 5.91 3.88 12.67
C SER A 215 6.38 2.51 13.20
N ILE A 216 5.85 1.41 12.67
CA ILE A 216 6.23 0.05 13.06
C ILE A 216 7.70 -0.24 12.68
N PHE A 217 8.14 0.25 11.52
CA PHE A 217 9.49 0.01 11.02
C PHE A 217 10.42 1.23 11.12
N TRP A 218 10.05 2.25 11.91
CA TRP A 218 10.77 3.52 12.05
C TRP A 218 12.28 3.39 12.32
N ASN A 219 12.71 2.35 13.03
CA ASN A 219 14.11 2.07 13.37
C ASN A 219 14.65 0.79 12.71
N ASP A 220 13.96 0.20 11.73
CA ASP A 220 14.42 -1.03 11.07
C ASP A 220 15.02 -0.74 9.68
N PRO A 221 16.36 -0.73 9.53
CA PRO A 221 17.01 -0.40 8.27
C PRO A 221 16.80 -1.45 7.16
N ARG A 222 16.16 -2.58 7.46
CA ARG A 222 15.81 -3.62 6.48
C ARG A 222 14.52 -3.31 5.72
N VAL A 223 13.76 -2.31 6.15
CA VAL A 223 12.48 -1.94 5.54
C VAL A 223 12.56 -0.50 5.02
N LEU A 224 12.40 -0.33 3.72
CA LEU A 224 12.24 0.98 3.09
C LEU A 224 10.73 1.23 2.93
N THR A 225 10.19 2.25 3.58
CA THR A 225 8.81 2.70 3.39
C THR A 225 8.78 3.94 2.51
N ILE A 226 8.00 3.92 1.44
CA ILE A 226 7.77 5.07 0.55
C ILE A 226 6.28 5.32 0.50
N SER A 227 5.81 6.47 0.98
CA SER A 227 4.40 6.86 0.94
C SER A 227 4.23 8.11 0.08
N ILE A 228 3.35 8.02 -0.93
CA ILE A 228 2.98 9.13 -1.81
C ILE A 228 1.52 9.45 -1.55
N HIS A 229 1.27 10.57 -0.88
CA HIS A 229 -0.04 10.86 -0.30
C HIS A 229 -0.37 12.36 -0.36
N GLU A 230 -1.60 12.72 -0.11
CA GLU A 230 -1.97 14.12 0.08
C GLU A 230 -1.37 14.65 1.38
N THR A 231 -0.82 15.84 1.36
CA THR A 231 -0.13 16.44 2.52
C THR A 231 -0.96 16.39 3.80
N GLY A 232 -0.32 16.02 4.90
CA GLY A 232 -0.91 16.02 6.24
C GLY A 232 -1.39 17.40 6.73
N ILE A 233 -1.11 18.48 6.00
CA ILE A 233 -1.69 19.81 6.30
C ILE A 233 -3.21 19.82 6.01
N SER A 234 -3.66 19.08 4.99
CA SER A 234 -5.05 19.05 4.54
C SER A 234 -5.77 17.74 4.79
N LEU A 235 -5.02 16.64 5.01
CA LEU A 235 -5.61 15.30 5.12
C LEU A 235 -5.13 14.57 6.38
N PHE A 236 -6.00 13.70 6.90
CA PHE A 236 -5.66 12.70 7.92
C PHE A 236 -4.46 11.81 7.44
N PRO A 237 -3.55 11.34 8.31
CA PRO A 237 -3.51 11.51 9.77
C PRO A 237 -2.79 12.78 10.24
N GLY A 238 -2.38 13.66 9.34
CA GLY A 238 -1.69 14.90 9.68
C GLY A 238 -0.18 14.76 9.83
N SER A 239 0.42 13.71 9.25
CA SER A 239 1.85 13.36 9.28
C SER A 239 2.38 13.05 7.88
N GLY A 240 3.61 12.55 7.78
CA GLY A 240 4.21 12.16 6.51
C GLY A 240 4.80 13.33 5.74
N PHE A 241 5.64 14.13 6.38
CA PHE A 241 6.35 15.22 5.73
C PHE A 241 7.74 14.75 5.24
N ALA A 242 8.31 15.46 4.28
CA ALA A 242 9.59 15.10 3.67
C ALA A 242 10.74 14.90 4.67
N ASN A 243 10.67 15.56 5.84
CA ASN A 243 11.66 15.45 6.92
C ASN A 243 11.38 14.30 7.91
N ASP A 244 10.29 13.56 7.74
CA ASP A 244 10.04 12.31 8.46
C ASP A 244 10.82 11.21 7.73
N SER A 245 12.12 11.05 8.09
CA SER A 245 13.10 10.29 7.29
C SER A 245 13.55 8.98 7.93
N GLY A 246 12.89 8.55 9.01
CA GLY A 246 13.23 7.36 9.78
C GLY A 246 13.97 7.66 11.08
N GLY A 247 14.04 6.66 11.94
CA GLY A 247 14.70 6.80 13.24
C GLY A 247 16.22 6.74 13.17
N PRO A 248 16.92 6.97 14.29
CA PRO A 248 18.39 7.05 14.30
C PRO A 248 19.13 5.83 13.76
N GLU A 249 18.50 4.66 13.83
CA GLU A 249 19.07 3.40 13.35
C GLU A 249 18.74 3.10 11.88
N ALA A 250 17.84 3.90 11.28
CA ALA A 250 17.28 3.68 9.95
C ALA A 250 17.03 5.00 9.18
N LEU A 251 17.93 5.99 9.32
CA LEU A 251 17.80 7.27 8.61
C LEU A 251 17.78 7.06 7.09
N GLY A 252 16.83 7.71 6.42
CA GLY A 252 16.61 7.62 4.98
C GLY A 252 15.70 6.46 4.56
N THR A 253 15.18 5.65 5.48
CA THR A 253 14.30 4.52 5.15
C THR A 253 12.80 4.84 5.26
N ALA A 254 12.40 5.96 5.84
CA ALA A 254 11.06 6.51 5.71
C ALA A 254 11.07 7.63 4.66
N VAL A 255 10.24 7.51 3.65
CA VAL A 255 10.20 8.39 2.49
C VAL A 255 8.79 8.90 2.27
N ASN A 256 8.60 10.21 2.36
CA ASN A 256 7.30 10.84 2.29
C ASN A 256 7.24 11.87 1.16
N VAL A 257 6.29 11.69 0.23
CA VAL A 257 5.98 12.64 -0.85
C VAL A 257 4.60 13.22 -0.59
N ALA A 258 4.56 14.33 0.16
CA ALA A 258 3.34 14.98 0.63
C ALA A 258 2.76 15.91 -0.45
N LEU A 259 1.91 15.38 -1.35
CA LEU A 259 1.38 16.07 -2.51
C LEU A 259 0.35 17.16 -2.14
N PRO A 260 0.27 18.25 -2.92
CA PRO A 260 -0.79 19.24 -2.75
C PRO A 260 -2.19 18.65 -2.99
N PRO A 261 -3.24 19.12 -2.28
CA PRO A 261 -4.61 18.78 -2.61
C PRO A 261 -4.94 19.18 -4.06
N GLY A 262 -5.76 18.37 -4.74
CA GLY A 262 -6.11 18.57 -6.13
C GLY A 262 -5.10 17.98 -7.13
N THR A 263 -4.03 17.33 -6.66
CA THR A 263 -3.08 16.64 -7.53
C THR A 263 -3.79 15.50 -8.28
N GLY A 264 -3.73 15.54 -9.61
CA GLY A 264 -4.25 14.50 -10.50
C GLY A 264 -3.16 13.57 -11.03
N ASP A 265 -3.51 12.74 -12.05
CA ASP A 265 -2.65 11.71 -12.62
C ASP A 265 -1.26 12.21 -12.99
N ALA A 266 -1.16 13.32 -13.71
CA ALA A 266 0.12 13.83 -14.20
C ALA A 266 1.09 14.17 -13.05
N GLY A 267 0.59 14.80 -11.99
CA GLY A 267 1.39 15.17 -10.83
C GLY A 267 1.76 13.95 -9.98
N TYR A 268 0.79 13.06 -9.74
CA TYR A 268 1.02 11.86 -8.94
C TYR A 268 2.03 10.90 -9.61
N LEU A 269 1.84 10.61 -10.89
CA LEU A 269 2.76 9.75 -11.66
C LEU A 269 4.15 10.37 -11.79
N ARG A 270 4.23 11.71 -11.96
CA ARG A 270 5.51 12.40 -11.94
C ARG A 270 6.23 12.22 -10.61
N ALA A 271 5.53 12.32 -9.49
CA ALA A 271 6.10 12.08 -8.16
C ALA A 271 6.57 10.63 -7.99
N ALA A 272 5.73 9.67 -8.35
CA ALA A 272 6.05 8.25 -8.27
C ALA A 272 7.30 7.90 -9.08
N HIS A 273 7.37 8.34 -10.34
CA HIS A 273 8.52 8.07 -11.22
C HIS A 273 9.79 8.84 -10.85
N ALA A 274 9.66 9.99 -10.18
CA ALA A 274 10.81 10.77 -9.73
C ALA A 274 11.45 10.23 -8.45
N VAL A 275 10.78 9.38 -7.68
CA VAL A 275 11.25 8.95 -6.35
C VAL A 275 11.40 7.44 -6.25
N VAL A 276 10.38 6.67 -6.63
CA VAL A 276 10.32 5.22 -6.33
C VAL A 276 11.42 4.42 -7.03
N PRO A 277 11.60 4.48 -8.38
CA PRO A 277 12.56 3.61 -9.07
C PRO A 277 14.01 3.84 -8.61
N GLN A 278 14.38 5.09 -8.33
CA GLN A 278 15.74 5.44 -7.89
C GLN A 278 16.05 4.84 -6.53
N LEU A 279 15.11 4.96 -5.60
CA LEU A 279 15.25 4.40 -4.25
C LEU A 279 15.21 2.87 -4.24
N LEU A 280 14.31 2.25 -5.01
CA LEU A 280 14.28 0.79 -5.14
C LEU A 280 15.59 0.25 -5.72
N ARG A 281 16.15 0.91 -6.74
CA ARG A 281 17.45 0.52 -7.30
C ARG A 281 18.57 0.63 -6.28
N ALA A 282 18.61 1.71 -5.49
CA ALA A 282 19.65 1.93 -4.48
C ALA A 282 19.50 1.02 -3.28
N PHE A 283 18.26 0.75 -2.85
CA PHE A 283 17.96 -0.11 -1.71
C PHE A 283 18.08 -1.61 -2.03
N ASP A 284 17.86 -2.02 -3.30
CA ASP A 284 17.95 -3.39 -3.80
C ASP A 284 17.11 -4.38 -2.96
N PRO A 285 15.78 -4.23 -2.91
CA PRO A 285 14.91 -5.07 -2.10
C PRO A 285 14.80 -6.48 -2.67
N GLN A 286 14.49 -7.47 -1.81
CA GLN A 286 14.24 -8.86 -2.20
C GLN A 286 12.75 -9.13 -2.48
N VAL A 287 11.87 -8.29 -1.94
CA VAL A 287 10.43 -8.33 -2.15
C VAL A 287 9.91 -6.89 -2.17
N LEU A 288 8.99 -6.61 -3.08
CA LEU A 288 8.22 -5.39 -3.11
C LEU A 288 6.83 -5.66 -2.52
N VAL A 289 6.44 -4.88 -1.53
CA VAL A 289 5.08 -4.83 -0.98
C VAL A 289 4.47 -3.49 -1.37
N THR A 290 3.27 -3.48 -1.93
CA THR A 290 2.61 -2.22 -2.31
C THR A 290 1.18 -2.15 -1.77
N GLN A 291 0.78 -0.97 -1.34
CA GLN A 291 -0.59 -0.66 -0.95
C GLN A 291 -1.23 0.18 -2.05
N HIS A 292 -2.39 -0.26 -2.52
CA HIS A 292 -3.13 0.34 -3.63
C HIS A 292 -4.51 0.85 -3.17
N GLY A 293 -4.53 1.70 -2.17
CA GLY A 293 -5.71 2.50 -1.87
C GLY A 293 -6.15 3.26 -3.12
N CYS A 294 -7.43 3.26 -3.40
CA CYS A 294 -7.97 3.93 -4.58
C CYS A 294 -8.75 5.20 -4.23
N ASP A 295 -8.61 5.67 -3.00
CA ASP A 295 -9.20 6.91 -2.49
C ASP A 295 -8.52 8.19 -3.02
N GLY A 296 -7.38 8.08 -3.70
CA GLY A 296 -6.82 9.18 -4.49
C GLY A 296 -7.65 9.57 -5.72
N HIS A 297 -8.73 8.84 -6.02
CA HIS A 297 -9.60 9.12 -7.17
C HIS A 297 -10.44 10.38 -6.98
N GLY A 298 -10.68 11.12 -8.07
CA GLY A 298 -11.43 12.38 -8.04
C GLY A 298 -12.89 12.31 -7.58
N GLU A 299 -13.49 11.11 -7.53
CA GLU A 299 -14.83 10.84 -6.99
C GLU A 299 -14.82 10.41 -5.52
N ASP A 300 -13.65 10.26 -4.90
CA ASP A 300 -13.59 9.79 -3.52
C ASP A 300 -14.09 10.89 -2.56
N PRO A 301 -14.99 10.56 -1.61
CA PRO A 301 -15.58 11.57 -0.72
C PRO A 301 -14.66 11.99 0.43
N LEU A 302 -13.56 11.27 0.69
CA LEU A 302 -12.74 11.46 1.89
C LEU A 302 -11.41 12.18 1.62
N THR A 303 -11.04 12.39 0.34
CA THR A 303 -9.76 12.99 -0.05
C THR A 303 -9.93 14.12 -1.05
N ASN A 304 -8.85 14.85 -1.34
CA ASN A 304 -8.89 15.93 -2.32
C ASN A 304 -8.01 15.68 -3.54
N LEU A 305 -7.36 14.52 -3.65
CA LEU A 305 -6.65 14.14 -4.86
C LEU A 305 -7.64 13.95 -6.02
N ARG A 306 -7.15 13.97 -7.26
CA ARG A 306 -7.99 13.92 -8.46
C ARG A 306 -7.44 12.96 -9.51
N MET A 307 -7.05 11.77 -9.06
CA MET A 307 -6.64 10.71 -9.97
C MET A 307 -7.85 10.12 -10.70
N SER A 308 -7.56 9.47 -11.83
CA SER A 308 -8.51 8.64 -12.57
C SER A 308 -8.21 7.14 -12.34
N VAL A 309 -9.15 6.28 -12.77
CA VAL A 309 -8.91 4.82 -12.81
C VAL A 309 -7.71 4.50 -13.70
N GLU A 310 -7.52 5.25 -14.79
CA GLU A 310 -6.36 5.08 -15.69
C GLU A 310 -5.04 5.41 -15.00
N GLY A 311 -4.99 6.48 -14.21
CA GLY A 311 -3.80 6.84 -13.43
C GLY A 311 -3.46 5.79 -12.38
N GLN A 312 -4.46 5.32 -11.64
CA GLN A 312 -4.28 4.25 -10.65
C GLN A 312 -3.91 2.91 -11.29
N ARG A 313 -4.50 2.60 -12.47
CA ARG A 313 -4.08 1.45 -13.28
C ARG A 313 -2.63 1.56 -13.72
N GLN A 314 -2.16 2.75 -14.12
CA GLN A 314 -0.76 2.97 -14.48
C GLN A 314 0.15 2.65 -13.30
N LEU A 315 -0.16 3.11 -12.08
CA LEU A 315 0.60 2.76 -10.87
C LEU A 315 0.64 1.25 -10.59
N ALA A 316 -0.44 0.52 -10.88
CA ALA A 316 -0.44 -0.94 -10.76
C ALA A 316 0.48 -1.62 -11.79
N LEU A 317 0.58 -1.08 -13.00
CA LEU A 317 1.54 -1.54 -14.03
C LEU A 317 2.97 -1.21 -13.61
N ASP A 318 3.20 0.01 -13.14
CA ASP A 318 4.51 0.46 -12.67
C ASP A 318 4.99 -0.41 -11.49
N ALA A 319 4.12 -0.74 -10.53
CA ALA A 319 4.45 -1.61 -9.40
C ALA A 319 4.87 -3.02 -9.87
N SER A 320 4.18 -3.58 -10.88
CA SER A 320 4.59 -4.84 -11.51
C SER A 320 5.97 -4.74 -12.18
N ASP A 321 6.23 -3.64 -12.89
CA ASP A 321 7.52 -3.38 -13.51
C ASP A 321 8.62 -3.16 -12.46
N TRP A 322 8.36 -2.41 -11.40
CA TRP A 322 9.30 -2.21 -10.30
C TRP A 322 9.65 -3.52 -9.57
N ALA A 323 8.67 -4.40 -9.34
CA ALA A 323 8.92 -5.70 -8.73
C ALA A 323 9.85 -6.55 -9.59
N ARG A 324 9.59 -6.59 -10.91
CA ARG A 324 10.43 -7.30 -11.88
C ARG A 324 11.84 -6.74 -11.95
N ASP A 325 11.96 -5.41 -12.02
CA ASP A 325 13.23 -4.74 -12.30
C ASP A 325 14.11 -4.60 -11.05
N PHE A 326 13.53 -4.57 -9.83
CA PHE A 326 14.24 -4.25 -8.59
C PHE A 326 14.06 -5.25 -7.45
N ALA A 327 13.06 -6.15 -7.48
CA ALA A 327 12.74 -7.04 -6.36
C ALA A 327 12.69 -8.53 -6.75
N GLY A 328 13.39 -8.91 -7.84
CA GLY A 328 13.42 -10.29 -8.30
C GLY A 328 12.06 -10.85 -8.70
N ASP A 329 11.18 -10.00 -9.19
CA ASP A 329 9.81 -10.30 -9.60
C ASP A 329 8.92 -10.84 -8.46
N ARG A 330 9.21 -10.43 -7.20
CA ARG A 330 8.43 -10.82 -6.01
C ARG A 330 7.58 -9.63 -5.56
N TRP A 331 6.28 -9.75 -5.75
CA TRP A 331 5.34 -8.66 -5.50
C TRP A 331 4.14 -9.08 -4.67
N LEU A 332 3.94 -8.43 -3.52
CA LEU A 332 2.70 -8.46 -2.76
C LEU A 332 1.98 -7.11 -2.91
N ALA A 333 0.80 -7.13 -3.50
CA ALA A 333 -0.09 -5.96 -3.55
C ALA A 333 -1.24 -6.11 -2.57
N THR A 334 -1.54 -5.04 -1.83
CA THR A 334 -2.74 -4.96 -0.99
C THR A 334 -3.73 -3.96 -1.57
N GLY A 335 -4.98 -4.00 -1.13
CA GLY A 335 -5.94 -2.94 -1.34
C GLY A 335 -5.59 -1.71 -0.49
N GLY A 336 -6.58 -1.14 0.18
CA GLY A 336 -6.42 0.05 1.03
C GLY A 336 -7.71 0.85 1.13
N GLY A 337 -7.61 2.17 1.21
CA GLY A 337 -8.72 3.10 1.10
C GLY A 337 -9.43 3.03 -0.24
N GLY A 338 -10.58 3.68 -0.32
CA GLY A 338 -11.43 3.70 -1.50
C GLY A 338 -12.90 3.61 -1.10
N TYR A 339 -13.61 4.72 -1.26
CA TYR A 339 -14.93 4.94 -0.66
C TYR A 339 -16.00 5.27 -1.71
N SER A 340 -15.69 5.03 -2.98
CA SER A 340 -16.64 5.00 -4.10
C SER A 340 -16.86 3.55 -4.55
N PRO A 341 -17.68 2.77 -3.80
CA PRO A 341 -17.70 1.32 -3.88
C PRO A 341 -18.32 0.75 -5.17
N PHE A 342 -19.09 1.55 -5.91
CA PHE A 342 -19.80 1.11 -7.10
C PHE A 342 -19.13 1.54 -8.41
N SER A 343 -18.46 2.69 -8.41
CA SER A 343 -17.84 3.27 -9.60
C SER A 343 -16.34 3.03 -9.68
N VAL A 344 -15.59 3.28 -8.61
CA VAL A 344 -14.12 3.32 -8.62
C VAL A 344 -13.51 2.00 -8.19
N VAL A 345 -13.76 1.59 -6.94
CA VAL A 345 -13.03 0.51 -6.28
C VAL A 345 -13.02 -0.81 -7.06
N PRO A 346 -14.16 -1.31 -7.59
CA PRO A 346 -14.15 -2.58 -8.31
C PRO A 346 -13.32 -2.53 -9.59
N ARG A 347 -13.32 -1.40 -10.30
CA ARG A 347 -12.53 -1.22 -11.53
C ARG A 347 -11.04 -1.16 -11.22
N THR A 348 -10.66 -0.32 -10.27
CA THR A 348 -9.25 -0.10 -9.90
C THR A 348 -8.62 -1.39 -9.40
N TRP A 349 -9.23 -2.07 -8.45
CA TRP A 349 -8.65 -3.32 -7.93
C TRP A 349 -8.76 -4.50 -8.89
N THR A 350 -9.74 -4.53 -9.81
CA THR A 350 -9.73 -5.50 -10.91
C THR A 350 -8.57 -5.24 -11.87
N HIS A 351 -8.23 -3.97 -12.16
CA HIS A 351 -7.02 -3.62 -12.90
C HIS A 351 -5.75 -4.05 -12.16
N LEU A 352 -5.69 -3.87 -10.83
CA LEU A 352 -4.57 -4.32 -10.00
C LEU A 352 -4.36 -5.83 -10.10
N VAL A 353 -5.44 -6.63 -9.91
CA VAL A 353 -5.37 -8.10 -10.05
C VAL A 353 -4.93 -8.48 -11.46
N ALA A 354 -5.46 -7.83 -12.49
CA ALA A 354 -5.08 -8.10 -13.87
C ALA A 354 -3.60 -7.74 -14.17
N ALA A 355 -3.10 -6.65 -13.62
CA ALA A 355 -1.68 -6.27 -13.72
C ALA A 355 -0.78 -7.32 -13.06
N ALA A 356 -1.13 -7.77 -11.86
CA ALA A 356 -0.39 -8.80 -11.14
C ALA A 356 -0.30 -10.13 -11.90
N THR A 357 -1.29 -10.46 -12.75
CA THR A 357 -1.23 -11.67 -13.61
C THR A 357 -0.31 -11.51 -14.83
N GLY A 358 0.33 -10.36 -15.03
CA GLY A 358 1.08 -10.05 -16.25
C GLY A 358 0.22 -9.86 -17.52
N GLN A 359 -1.10 -9.83 -17.36
CA GLN A 359 -2.07 -9.68 -18.47
C GLN A 359 -3.05 -8.54 -18.18
N PRO A 360 -2.61 -7.29 -18.25
CA PRO A 360 -3.44 -6.13 -17.89
C PRO A 360 -4.68 -6.05 -18.79
N LEU A 361 -5.80 -5.65 -18.20
CA LEU A 361 -7.03 -5.35 -18.95
C LEU A 361 -6.87 -4.02 -19.71
N ARG A 362 -7.52 -3.93 -20.86
CA ARG A 362 -7.67 -2.65 -21.57
C ARG A 362 -8.68 -1.78 -20.83
N THR A 363 -8.45 -0.48 -20.80
CA THR A 363 -9.39 0.49 -20.21
C THR A 363 -10.73 0.47 -20.96
N SER A 364 -10.72 0.25 -22.29
CA SER A 364 -11.91 0.09 -23.12
C SER A 364 -12.69 -1.23 -22.94
N THR A 365 -12.28 -2.09 -21.99
CA THR A 365 -13.00 -3.33 -21.70
C THR A 365 -14.40 -3.01 -21.18
N VAL A 366 -15.42 -3.59 -21.82
CA VAL A 366 -16.82 -3.40 -21.42
C VAL A 366 -17.13 -4.25 -20.18
N ILE A 367 -17.77 -3.66 -19.21
CA ILE A 367 -18.22 -4.36 -18.00
C ILE A 367 -19.48 -5.16 -18.32
N PRO A 368 -19.52 -6.48 -18.00
CA PRO A 368 -20.66 -7.32 -18.29
C PRO A 368 -21.96 -6.81 -17.65
N GLN A 369 -23.06 -6.81 -18.42
CA GLN A 369 -24.36 -6.33 -17.97
C GLN A 369 -24.83 -7.03 -16.67
N ALA A 370 -24.59 -8.33 -16.55
CA ALA A 370 -24.96 -9.09 -15.34
C ALA A 370 -24.28 -8.55 -14.07
N TRP A 371 -23.03 -8.10 -14.15
CA TRP A 371 -22.33 -7.45 -13.05
C TRP A 371 -22.95 -6.07 -12.75
N ARG A 372 -23.22 -5.28 -13.78
CA ARG A 372 -23.86 -3.95 -13.64
C ARG A 372 -25.22 -4.05 -12.95
N ASP A 373 -26.03 -5.04 -13.36
CA ASP A 373 -27.33 -5.31 -12.73
C ASP A 373 -27.17 -5.73 -11.25
N TYR A 374 -26.12 -6.48 -10.93
CA TYR A 374 -25.82 -6.85 -9.55
C TYR A 374 -25.40 -5.63 -8.73
N ALA A 375 -24.49 -4.81 -9.23
CA ALA A 375 -24.02 -3.59 -8.59
C ALA A 375 -25.17 -2.60 -8.35
N ALA A 376 -26.05 -2.42 -9.33
CA ALA A 376 -27.25 -1.57 -9.21
C ALA A 376 -28.17 -2.02 -8.06
N ARG A 377 -28.45 -3.33 -7.97
CA ARG A 377 -29.22 -3.89 -6.85
C ARG A 377 -28.53 -3.70 -5.51
N ALA A 378 -27.20 -3.89 -5.45
CA ALA A 378 -26.42 -3.67 -4.25
C ALA A 378 -26.40 -2.19 -3.81
N ALA A 379 -26.50 -1.26 -4.77
CA ALA A 379 -26.66 0.16 -4.54
C ALA A 379 -28.09 0.55 -4.14
N GLY A 380 -29.04 -0.39 -4.12
CA GLY A 380 -30.45 -0.13 -3.79
C GLY A 380 -31.29 0.40 -4.94
N LEU A 381 -30.79 0.37 -6.18
CA LEU A 381 -31.52 0.81 -7.37
C LEU A 381 -32.56 -0.23 -7.79
N GLY A 382 -33.78 0.24 -8.09
CA GLY A 382 -34.88 -0.59 -8.55
C GLY A 382 -34.81 -0.92 -10.05
N PRO A 383 -35.63 -1.89 -10.53
CA PRO A 383 -35.71 -2.20 -11.95
C PRO A 383 -36.18 -0.99 -12.77
N GLY A 384 -35.40 -0.58 -13.75
CA GLY A 384 -35.72 0.56 -14.63
C GLY A 384 -35.25 1.91 -14.12
N GLU A 385 -34.62 1.97 -12.95
CA GLU A 385 -33.93 3.18 -12.51
C GLU A 385 -32.63 3.38 -13.29
N GLU A 386 -32.25 4.64 -13.48
CA GLU A 386 -31.03 4.99 -14.19
C GLU A 386 -29.82 4.46 -13.41
N MET A 387 -28.92 3.76 -14.08
CA MET A 387 -27.70 3.21 -13.50
C MET A 387 -26.61 4.29 -13.33
N ALA A 388 -27.00 5.49 -12.87
CA ALA A 388 -26.07 6.57 -12.61
C ALA A 388 -25.02 6.12 -11.55
N GLY A 389 -23.74 6.31 -11.87
CA GLY A 389 -22.64 5.87 -11.02
C GLY A 389 -22.25 4.38 -11.12
N ILE A 390 -22.94 3.59 -11.98
CA ILE A 390 -22.49 2.22 -12.34
C ILE A 390 -21.83 2.27 -13.71
N PRO A 391 -20.53 2.12 -13.82
CA PRO A 391 -19.81 2.28 -15.08
C PRO A 391 -20.11 1.15 -16.07
N ASP A 392 -19.97 1.41 -17.37
CA ASP A 392 -20.14 0.45 -18.44
C ASP A 392 -18.80 -0.04 -19.01
N THR A 393 -17.70 0.64 -18.67
CA THR A 393 -16.34 0.28 -19.06
C THR A 393 -15.38 0.34 -17.88
N MET A 394 -14.22 -0.24 -18.09
CA MET A 394 -13.10 -0.21 -17.14
C MET A 394 -12.30 1.10 -17.21
N SER A 395 -12.92 2.21 -17.59
CA SER A 395 -12.30 3.50 -17.94
C SER A 395 -13.11 4.66 -17.41
N ASP A 396 -12.43 5.75 -17.06
CA ASP A 396 -13.03 7.08 -16.88
C ASP A 396 -12.97 7.91 -18.17
N GLY A 397 -12.33 7.39 -19.21
CA GLY A 397 -12.17 8.05 -20.51
C GLY A 397 -11.07 9.10 -20.52
N VAL A 398 -10.06 8.94 -19.68
CA VAL A 398 -8.94 9.87 -19.54
C VAL A 398 -7.70 9.31 -20.24
N ASP A 399 -7.01 10.15 -20.99
CA ASP A 399 -5.68 9.86 -21.52
C ASP A 399 -4.63 10.27 -20.48
N VAL A 400 -3.91 9.27 -19.94
CA VAL A 400 -2.89 9.50 -18.92
C VAL A 400 -1.55 9.82 -19.55
N TRP A 401 -0.97 10.93 -19.14
CA TRP A 401 0.41 11.29 -19.46
C TRP A 401 1.01 12.09 -18.31
N TRP A 402 2.35 12.07 -18.21
CA TRP A 402 3.08 12.89 -17.23
C TRP A 402 4.42 13.34 -17.79
N ARG A 403 4.93 14.43 -17.24
CA ARG A 403 6.26 14.94 -17.57
C ARG A 403 7.30 14.12 -16.81
N SER A 404 8.25 13.50 -17.52
CA SER A 404 9.40 12.84 -16.89
C SER A 404 10.18 13.81 -16.01
N TRP A 405 10.76 13.32 -14.91
CA TRP A 405 11.65 14.12 -14.08
C TRP A 405 12.90 14.60 -14.84
N GLU A 406 13.38 13.82 -15.81
CA GLU A 406 14.53 14.16 -16.67
C GLU A 406 14.35 15.45 -17.48
N VAL A 407 13.12 15.89 -17.72
CA VAL A 407 12.84 17.19 -18.39
C VAL A 407 13.23 18.37 -17.51
N GLY A 408 13.42 18.14 -16.21
CA GLY A 408 13.89 19.11 -15.24
C GLY A 408 12.82 19.56 -14.25
N TYR A 409 13.32 20.17 -13.18
CA TYR A 409 12.56 20.73 -12.06
C TYR A 409 11.97 22.10 -12.42
N ASP A 410 10.69 22.28 -12.14
CA ASP A 410 9.99 23.56 -12.24
C ASP A 410 9.73 24.14 -10.84
N PRO A 411 10.46 25.22 -10.44
CA PRO A 411 10.27 25.81 -9.10
C PRO A 411 8.92 26.49 -8.90
N SER A 412 8.11 26.67 -9.95
CA SER A 412 6.76 27.23 -9.84
C SER A 412 5.67 26.15 -9.68
N ASP A 413 5.99 24.87 -9.93
CA ASP A 413 5.07 23.75 -9.79
C ASP A 413 5.09 23.24 -8.34
N PRO A 414 3.96 23.30 -7.59
CA PRO A 414 3.91 22.81 -6.21
C PRO A 414 4.22 21.30 -6.08
N VAL A 415 3.90 20.49 -7.10
CA VAL A 415 4.24 19.06 -7.11
C VAL A 415 5.75 18.87 -7.22
N ASP A 416 6.40 19.62 -8.11
CA ASP A 416 7.85 19.58 -8.25
C ASP A 416 8.56 20.04 -6.96
N GLN A 417 8.02 21.07 -6.28
CA GLN A 417 8.55 21.52 -4.99
C GLN A 417 8.52 20.41 -3.95
N THR A 418 7.42 19.65 -3.87
CA THR A 418 7.27 18.52 -2.96
C THR A 418 8.25 17.39 -3.31
N ILE A 419 8.32 16.99 -4.57
CA ILE A 419 9.27 15.97 -5.05
C ILE A 419 10.71 16.37 -4.67
N MET A 420 11.09 17.62 -4.94
CA MET A 420 12.44 18.10 -4.64
C MET A 420 12.72 18.17 -3.13
N ALA A 421 11.72 18.47 -2.29
CA ALA A 421 11.87 18.45 -0.85
C ALA A 421 12.22 17.03 -0.36
N THR A 422 11.46 16.02 -0.80
CA THR A 422 11.72 14.61 -0.48
C THR A 422 13.08 14.14 -0.99
N ARG A 423 13.41 14.44 -2.26
CA ARG A 423 14.69 14.04 -2.86
C ARG A 423 15.89 14.65 -2.12
N LYS A 424 15.81 15.92 -1.72
CA LYS A 424 16.88 16.58 -0.95
C LYS A 424 17.09 15.98 0.43
N GLU A 425 16.01 15.58 1.08
CA GLU A 425 16.08 14.97 2.41
C GLU A 425 16.57 13.52 2.35
N ILE A 426 16.11 12.72 1.39
CA ILE A 426 16.26 11.26 1.40
C ILE A 426 17.43 10.77 0.53
N PHE A 427 17.58 11.28 -0.69
CA PHE A 427 18.52 10.73 -1.68
C PHE A 427 19.97 10.67 -1.19
N PRO A 428 20.49 11.65 -0.43
CA PRO A 428 21.86 11.59 0.08
C PRO A 428 22.15 10.37 0.97
N TYR A 429 21.15 9.86 1.71
CA TYR A 429 21.30 8.64 2.53
C TYR A 429 21.51 7.39 1.67
N HIS A 430 21.05 7.41 0.41
CA HIS A 430 21.18 6.32 -0.56
C HIS A 430 22.33 6.54 -1.56
N GLY A 431 23.14 7.58 -1.38
CA GLY A 431 24.22 7.93 -2.30
C GLY A 431 23.76 8.49 -3.65
N LEU A 432 22.52 8.96 -3.71
CA LEU A 432 21.90 9.54 -4.90
C LEU A 432 22.00 11.07 -4.89
N ASP A 433 22.10 11.69 -6.08
CA ASP A 433 22.04 13.12 -6.25
C ASP A 433 20.57 13.59 -6.36
N PRO A 434 20.10 14.54 -5.52
CA PRO A 434 18.72 14.99 -5.57
C PRO A 434 18.27 15.60 -6.89
N TRP A 435 19.19 16.07 -7.72
CA TRP A 435 18.91 16.77 -8.98
C TRP A 435 19.00 15.88 -10.21
N PHE A 436 19.91 14.90 -10.22
CA PHE A 436 20.32 14.20 -11.43
C PHE A 436 19.96 12.71 -11.47
N ASP A 437 19.73 12.05 -10.29
CA ASP A 437 19.37 10.61 -10.23
C ASP A 437 17.87 10.30 -10.36
#